data_830343474b3aa50b2c4bdb09bb54d28e
#
_entry.id   830343474b3aa50b2c4bdb09bb54d28e
#
_cell.length_a   1.000
_cell.length_b   1.000
_cell.length_c   1.000
_cell.angle_alpha   90.00
_cell.angle_beta   90.00
_cell.angle_gamma   90.00
#
_symmetry.space_group_name_H-M   'P 1'
#
loop_
_entity.id
_entity.type
_entity.pdbx_description
1 polymer ?
#
loop_
_entity_poly.entity_id
_entity_poly.type
_entity_poly.pdbx_seq_one_letter_code
_entity_poly.pdbx_strand_id
1 'polypeptide(L)'
;MLVVPFENQSKAPGIQWIGDSFPELLQERLNAPTLFVLPREDRIRAYDRLGIPVDLRPSRATIYRIAEQLDADYVVLGDYDFDGQIFTVRGQLLDMRRPHLFPEMVESGRLTDLINLQTALAWDLLHTLKPDLAITREAYVGQMSTVRLDALENYVKGVIAPQIDDQIRHLREAVHIAPAYSEALLQLGKVYYGQHEYEQADSYLSRIPRDDPKASEANFYLGLAAYSREDFPLAESAFNFVAARLPLSEIYNNLGVVLDRRDLKSAVEYFQKAVDDDPNDADYHFNLGLELYRTKELAEASRQLREAISLRPDDKDAQSLLDVLSTGSNSRPRGVVPASAKLPTVRLRTSYDESSFRQLAIKIDAAAEVRLARVDSATHAQFHSDRGHQLLQQGFLPEAEREFREALALNPASPEAHAGLASALEGENNLAGARAEAAEAFRLRQFAEPLLVLARLDLRDNRVDTAAEEINRALHLEPNNTAAQALKRSIEAKVAKEAQPLPSR
;
A
#
# COMPACT_ATOMS: atom_id res chain seq x y z
N MET A 1 -4.45 -13.07 -7.57
CA MET A 1 -3.91 -14.45 -7.66
C MET A 1 -3.82 -15.03 -6.26
N LEU A 2 -4.26 -16.28 -6.08
CA LEU A 2 -4.10 -17.03 -4.83
C LEU A 2 -2.94 -18.02 -4.99
N VAL A 3 -1.98 -18.01 -4.08
CA VAL A 3 -0.94 -19.05 -3.96
C VAL A 3 -1.23 -19.88 -2.72
N VAL A 4 -1.41 -21.18 -2.89
CA VAL A 4 -1.60 -22.09 -1.74
C VAL A 4 -0.29 -22.75 -1.34
N PRO A 5 -0.11 -23.19 -0.08
CA PRO A 5 1.06 -23.96 0.33
C PRO A 5 1.26 -25.18 -0.54
N PHE A 6 2.52 -25.42 -0.96
CA PHE A 6 2.87 -26.55 -1.81
C PHE A 6 2.93 -27.86 -1.01
N GLU A 7 2.51 -28.96 -1.64
CA GLU A 7 2.46 -30.25 -1.00
C GLU A 7 3.84 -30.91 -0.92
N ASN A 8 4.22 -31.37 0.26
CA ASN A 8 5.43 -32.14 0.46
C ASN A 8 5.21 -33.60 0.07
N GLN A 9 5.86 -34.06 -1.00
CA GLN A 9 5.88 -35.45 -1.42
C GLN A 9 7.10 -36.23 -0.85
N SER A 10 8.07 -35.48 -0.24
CA SER A 10 9.27 -36.07 0.32
C SER A 10 9.04 -36.73 1.66
N LYS A 11 9.88 -37.71 1.96
CA LYS A 11 10.00 -38.34 3.29
C LYS A 11 11.09 -37.71 4.16
N ALA A 12 11.81 -36.73 3.65
CA ALA A 12 12.88 -36.06 4.37
C ALA A 12 12.32 -35.30 5.59
N PRO A 13 12.95 -35.45 6.77
CA PRO A 13 12.50 -34.72 7.96
C PRO A 13 12.91 -33.23 7.90
N GLY A 14 12.14 -32.37 8.55
CA GLY A 14 12.51 -30.97 8.80
C GLY A 14 12.28 -30.00 7.64
N ILE A 15 11.71 -30.44 6.51
CA ILE A 15 11.46 -29.60 5.33
C ILE A 15 9.98 -29.23 5.12
N GLN A 16 9.11 -29.53 6.08
CA GLN A 16 7.66 -29.28 5.97
C GLN A 16 7.34 -27.78 5.77
N TRP A 17 8.13 -26.90 6.36
CA TRP A 17 7.99 -25.45 6.26
C TRP A 17 8.14 -24.92 4.81
N ILE A 18 8.81 -25.68 3.94
CA ILE A 18 9.05 -25.28 2.55
C ILE A 18 7.73 -25.10 1.80
N GLY A 19 6.71 -25.91 2.09
CA GLY A 19 5.40 -25.74 1.46
C GLY A 19 4.81 -24.36 1.69
N ASP A 20 4.91 -23.85 2.92
CA ASP A 20 4.44 -22.53 3.31
C ASP A 20 5.37 -21.39 2.84
N SER A 21 6.62 -21.68 2.48
CA SER A 21 7.52 -20.65 1.92
C SER A 21 7.12 -20.20 0.52
N PHE A 22 6.39 -21.03 -0.25
CA PHE A 22 5.98 -20.69 -1.61
C PHE A 22 5.02 -19.50 -1.65
N PRO A 23 3.88 -19.49 -0.92
CA PRO A 23 3.01 -18.31 -0.91
C PRO A 23 3.73 -17.06 -0.43
N GLU A 24 4.60 -17.15 0.57
CA GLU A 24 5.34 -16.01 1.11
C GLU A 24 6.31 -15.41 0.07
N LEU A 25 7.17 -16.26 -0.52
CA LEU A 25 8.16 -15.79 -1.51
C LEU A 25 7.50 -15.40 -2.84
N LEU A 26 6.52 -16.18 -3.33
CA LEU A 26 5.83 -15.86 -4.58
C LEU A 26 5.01 -14.58 -4.47
N GLN A 27 4.48 -14.24 -3.29
CA GLN A 27 3.84 -12.94 -3.09
C GLN A 27 4.81 -11.78 -3.37
N GLU A 28 6.05 -11.88 -2.89
CA GLU A 28 7.08 -10.87 -3.14
C GLU A 28 7.50 -10.83 -4.61
N ARG A 29 7.69 -12.01 -5.23
CA ARG A 29 8.23 -12.14 -6.60
C ARG A 29 7.20 -11.81 -7.69
N LEU A 30 5.92 -12.11 -7.48
CA LEU A 30 4.86 -11.99 -8.49
C LEU A 30 4.11 -10.66 -8.41
N ASN A 31 4.36 -9.83 -7.40
CA ASN A 31 3.71 -8.52 -7.31
C ASN A 31 4.15 -7.62 -8.48
N ALA A 32 3.20 -7.35 -9.36
CA ALA A 32 3.34 -6.48 -10.50
C ALA A 32 2.11 -5.57 -10.59
N PRO A 33 2.18 -4.44 -11.26
CA PRO A 33 1.06 -3.49 -11.35
C PRO A 33 -0.28 -4.11 -11.80
N THR A 34 -0.21 -5.16 -12.61
CA THR A 34 -1.39 -5.87 -13.15
C THR A 34 -1.66 -7.23 -12.48
N LEU A 35 -0.88 -7.59 -11.47
CA LEU A 35 -0.95 -8.88 -10.80
C LEU A 35 -0.72 -8.70 -9.30
N PHE A 36 -1.77 -8.91 -8.53
CA PHE A 36 -1.70 -8.88 -7.07
C PHE A 36 -1.79 -10.30 -6.52
N VAL A 37 -0.83 -10.69 -5.69
CA VAL A 37 -0.86 -11.96 -4.97
C VAL A 37 -1.49 -11.74 -3.61
N LEU A 38 -2.56 -12.49 -3.33
CA LEU A 38 -3.30 -12.41 -2.07
C LEU A 38 -2.39 -12.80 -0.89
N PRO A 39 -2.31 -11.97 0.14
CA PRO A 39 -1.49 -12.25 1.31
C PRO A 39 -2.06 -13.41 2.13
N ARG A 40 -1.22 -13.94 3.02
CA ARG A 40 -1.56 -15.05 3.90
C ARG A 40 -2.80 -14.75 4.75
N GLU A 41 -2.92 -13.55 5.26
CA GLU A 41 -4.02 -13.11 6.12
C GLU A 41 -5.38 -13.26 5.42
N ASP A 42 -5.46 -12.94 4.13
CA ASP A 42 -6.69 -13.09 3.34
C ASP A 42 -7.07 -14.55 3.19
N ARG A 43 -6.08 -15.40 2.90
CA ARG A 43 -6.27 -16.85 2.82
C ARG A 43 -6.76 -17.42 4.16
N ILE A 44 -6.17 -17.03 5.28
CA ILE A 44 -6.61 -17.46 6.61
C ILE A 44 -8.03 -16.99 6.92
N ARG A 45 -8.37 -15.72 6.61
CA ARG A 45 -9.74 -15.21 6.76
C ARG A 45 -10.75 -16.00 5.92
N ALA A 46 -10.37 -16.42 4.71
CA ALA A 46 -11.23 -17.27 3.89
C ALA A 46 -11.40 -18.67 4.48
N TYR A 47 -10.34 -19.25 5.05
CA TYR A 47 -10.40 -20.53 5.77
C TYR A 47 -11.39 -20.44 6.94
N ASP A 48 -11.28 -19.42 7.78
CA ASP A 48 -12.18 -19.19 8.90
C ASP A 48 -13.65 -19.06 8.47
N ARG A 49 -13.91 -18.26 7.42
CA ARG A 49 -15.27 -18.09 6.88
C ARG A 49 -15.87 -19.39 6.32
N LEU A 50 -15.04 -20.26 5.78
CA LEU A 50 -15.44 -21.56 5.22
C LEU A 50 -15.40 -22.69 6.25
N GLY A 51 -14.98 -22.42 7.49
CA GLY A 51 -14.84 -23.42 8.55
C GLY A 51 -13.73 -24.44 8.26
N ILE A 52 -12.67 -24.04 7.57
CA ILE A 52 -11.53 -24.89 7.21
C ILE A 52 -10.43 -24.70 8.23
N PRO A 53 -9.97 -25.75 8.95
CA PRO A 53 -8.79 -25.65 9.82
C PRO A 53 -7.54 -25.26 9.03
N VAL A 54 -6.71 -24.38 9.60
CA VAL A 54 -5.52 -23.82 8.94
C VAL A 54 -4.46 -24.88 8.64
N ASP A 55 -4.39 -25.92 9.47
CA ASP A 55 -3.49 -27.06 9.35
C ASP A 55 -3.99 -28.14 8.38
N LEU A 56 -5.26 -28.03 7.94
CA LEU A 56 -5.86 -28.97 6.99
C LEU A 56 -5.37 -28.63 5.57
N ARG A 57 -4.90 -29.65 4.84
CA ARG A 57 -4.64 -29.53 3.40
C ARG A 57 -5.96 -29.54 2.64
N PRO A 58 -6.34 -28.44 2.00
CA PRO A 58 -7.60 -28.38 1.29
C PRO A 58 -7.56 -29.22 0.01
N SER A 59 -8.63 -29.94 -0.29
CA SER A 59 -8.81 -30.62 -1.58
C SER A 59 -8.87 -29.60 -2.73
N ARG A 60 -8.65 -30.05 -3.97
CA ARG A 60 -8.77 -29.18 -5.16
C ARG A 60 -10.14 -28.48 -5.23
N ALA A 61 -11.22 -29.18 -4.87
CA ALA A 61 -12.56 -28.59 -4.81
C ALA A 61 -12.66 -27.51 -3.71
N THR A 62 -12.03 -27.74 -2.58
CA THR A 62 -11.97 -26.77 -1.48
C THR A 62 -11.13 -25.53 -1.87
N ILE A 63 -10.00 -25.73 -2.55
CA ILE A 63 -9.17 -24.64 -3.08
C ILE A 63 -9.97 -23.78 -4.07
N TYR A 64 -10.76 -24.42 -4.94
CA TYR A 64 -11.65 -23.69 -5.84
C TYR A 64 -12.62 -22.79 -5.08
N ARG A 65 -13.27 -23.28 -4.03
CA ARG A 65 -14.18 -22.48 -3.19
C ARG A 65 -13.46 -21.34 -2.44
N ILE A 66 -12.22 -21.58 -1.98
CA ILE A 66 -11.39 -20.53 -1.35
C ILE A 66 -11.10 -19.43 -2.38
N ALA A 67 -10.72 -19.81 -3.59
CA ALA A 67 -10.44 -18.87 -4.68
C ALA A 67 -11.67 -18.05 -5.08
N GLU A 68 -12.85 -18.68 -5.15
CA GLU A 68 -14.13 -17.97 -5.37
C GLU A 68 -14.43 -16.98 -4.23
N GLN A 69 -14.26 -17.40 -2.98
CA GLN A 69 -14.48 -16.54 -1.81
C GLN A 69 -13.56 -15.32 -1.79
N LEU A 70 -12.35 -15.47 -2.33
CA LEU A 70 -11.34 -14.41 -2.41
C LEU A 70 -11.36 -13.67 -3.75
N ASP A 71 -12.29 -14.00 -4.64
CA ASP A 71 -12.41 -13.44 -5.99
C ASP A 71 -11.07 -13.46 -6.74
N ALA A 72 -10.36 -14.59 -6.65
CA ALA A 72 -9.06 -14.80 -7.25
C ALA A 72 -9.20 -15.24 -8.72
N ASP A 73 -8.64 -14.48 -9.66
CA ASP A 73 -8.61 -14.85 -11.08
C ASP A 73 -7.75 -16.08 -11.37
N TYR A 74 -6.69 -16.27 -10.60
CA TYR A 74 -5.70 -17.33 -10.77
C TYR A 74 -5.38 -18.01 -9.46
N VAL A 75 -5.09 -19.31 -9.53
CA VAL A 75 -4.59 -20.10 -8.40
C VAL A 75 -3.30 -20.78 -8.79
N VAL A 76 -2.27 -20.67 -7.95
CA VAL A 76 -1.03 -21.42 -8.07
C VAL A 76 -1.09 -22.61 -7.12
N LEU A 77 -0.94 -23.79 -7.67
CA LEU A 77 -0.90 -25.10 -7.00
C LEU A 77 0.48 -25.71 -7.20
N GLY A 78 0.93 -26.54 -6.29
CA GLY A 78 2.17 -27.26 -6.52
C GLY A 78 2.51 -28.28 -5.46
N ASP A 79 3.54 -29.02 -5.74
CA ASP A 79 4.19 -29.97 -4.84
C ASP A 79 5.70 -29.87 -4.95
N TYR A 80 6.39 -30.46 -3.98
CA TYR A 80 7.84 -30.62 -4.02
C TYR A 80 8.28 -31.97 -3.46
N ASP A 81 9.42 -32.42 -3.95
CA ASP A 81 10.09 -33.62 -3.48
C ASP A 81 11.59 -33.34 -3.23
N PHE A 82 12.17 -34.07 -2.31
CA PHE A 82 13.59 -34.04 -2.02
C PHE A 82 14.11 -35.48 -1.73
N ASP A 83 14.95 -35.96 -2.58
CA ASP A 83 15.53 -37.33 -2.48
C ASP A 83 16.78 -37.43 -1.60
N GLY A 84 17.19 -36.31 -0.98
CA GLY A 84 18.41 -36.18 -0.18
C GLY A 84 19.58 -35.53 -0.93
N GLN A 85 19.44 -35.32 -2.24
CA GLN A 85 20.42 -34.62 -3.09
C GLN A 85 19.79 -33.56 -3.95
N ILE A 86 18.70 -33.86 -4.64
CA ILE A 86 18.00 -32.99 -5.55
C ILE A 86 16.64 -32.61 -4.95
N PHE A 87 16.42 -31.35 -4.89
CA PHE A 87 15.10 -30.74 -4.61
C PHE A 87 14.39 -30.48 -5.95
N THR A 88 13.17 -30.96 -6.09
CA THR A 88 12.34 -30.74 -7.28
C THR A 88 11.02 -30.12 -6.84
N VAL A 89 10.64 -29.02 -7.47
CA VAL A 89 9.33 -28.37 -7.30
C VAL A 89 8.55 -28.45 -8.61
N ARG A 90 7.25 -28.68 -8.50
CA ARG A 90 6.29 -28.67 -9.60
C ARG A 90 5.21 -27.64 -9.28
N GLY A 91 5.03 -26.68 -10.16
CA GLY A 91 4.01 -25.67 -10.06
C GLY A 91 3.00 -25.75 -11.19
N GLN A 92 1.75 -25.47 -10.91
CA GLN A 92 0.68 -25.35 -11.91
C GLN A 92 -0.13 -24.09 -11.68
N LEU A 93 -0.52 -23.43 -12.77
CA LEU A 93 -1.40 -22.27 -12.77
C LEU A 93 -2.80 -22.70 -13.20
N LEU A 94 -3.81 -22.35 -12.44
CA LEU A 94 -5.22 -22.53 -12.77
C LEU A 94 -5.85 -21.16 -13.06
N ASP A 95 -6.43 -20.97 -14.24
CA ASP A 95 -7.28 -19.81 -14.55
C ASP A 95 -8.70 -20.09 -14.04
N MET A 96 -9.19 -19.24 -13.14
CA MET A 96 -10.52 -19.35 -12.54
C MET A 96 -11.62 -18.73 -13.40
N ARG A 97 -11.28 -17.73 -14.24
CA ARG A 97 -12.22 -17.04 -15.14
C ARG A 97 -12.66 -17.94 -16.30
N ARG A 98 -11.72 -18.77 -16.77
CA ARG A 98 -11.96 -19.78 -17.81
C ARG A 98 -11.30 -21.07 -17.31
N PRO A 99 -12.01 -21.94 -16.58
CA PRO A 99 -11.40 -23.08 -15.92
C PRO A 99 -10.44 -23.84 -16.82
N HIS A 100 -9.16 -23.49 -16.72
CA HIS A 100 -8.07 -24.01 -17.52
C HIS A 100 -6.84 -24.20 -16.64
N LEU A 101 -6.33 -25.41 -16.63
CA LEU A 101 -5.07 -25.73 -15.96
C LEU A 101 -3.95 -25.66 -16.98
N PHE A 102 -2.98 -24.75 -16.74
CA PHE A 102 -1.81 -24.63 -17.60
C PHE A 102 -0.85 -25.82 -17.44
N PRO A 103 0.07 -26.02 -18.39
CA PRO A 103 1.10 -27.03 -18.26
C PRO A 103 1.89 -26.90 -16.97
N GLU A 104 2.37 -28.03 -16.46
CA GLU A 104 3.21 -28.10 -15.28
C GLU A 104 4.57 -27.45 -15.53
N MET A 105 5.03 -26.65 -14.59
CA MET A 105 6.35 -26.02 -14.56
C MET A 105 7.20 -26.77 -13.55
N VAL A 106 8.42 -27.18 -13.93
CA VAL A 106 9.27 -28.01 -13.08
C VAL A 106 10.64 -27.36 -12.93
N GLU A 107 11.04 -27.14 -11.68
CA GLU A 107 12.36 -26.65 -11.32
C GLU A 107 13.09 -27.66 -10.44
N SER A 108 14.38 -27.86 -10.67
CA SER A 108 15.18 -28.82 -9.92
C SER A 108 16.60 -28.30 -9.66
N GLY A 109 17.10 -28.56 -8.45
CA GLY A 109 18.43 -28.13 -8.06
C GLY A 109 18.79 -28.61 -6.65
N ARG A 110 19.82 -28.00 -6.06
CA ARG A 110 20.16 -28.27 -4.65
C ARG A 110 19.18 -27.59 -3.72
N LEU A 111 18.94 -28.16 -2.55
CA LEU A 111 18.12 -27.53 -1.53
C LEU A 111 18.66 -26.15 -1.09
N THR A 112 19.98 -25.97 -1.14
CA THR A 112 20.62 -24.66 -0.87
C THR A 112 20.22 -23.57 -1.86
N ASP A 113 19.75 -23.95 -3.04
CA ASP A 113 19.34 -23.06 -4.12
C ASP A 113 17.82 -22.83 -4.12
N LEU A 114 17.11 -23.26 -3.07
CA LEU A 114 15.65 -23.20 -2.94
C LEU A 114 15.05 -21.86 -3.36
N ILE A 115 15.61 -20.75 -2.87
CA ILE A 115 15.11 -19.40 -3.16
C ILE A 115 15.22 -19.09 -4.66
N ASN A 116 16.32 -19.49 -5.30
CA ASN A 116 16.49 -19.30 -6.74
C ASN A 116 15.51 -20.18 -7.55
N LEU A 117 15.25 -21.41 -7.09
CA LEU A 117 14.27 -22.31 -7.73
C LEU A 117 12.85 -21.74 -7.61
N GLN A 118 12.48 -21.22 -6.44
CA GLN A 118 11.19 -20.54 -6.24
C GLN A 118 11.08 -19.27 -7.08
N THR A 119 12.18 -18.50 -7.22
CA THR A 119 12.21 -17.30 -8.06
C THR A 119 12.13 -17.65 -9.55
N ALA A 120 12.76 -18.75 -9.98
CA ALA A 120 12.65 -19.24 -11.33
C ALA A 120 11.20 -19.68 -11.67
N LEU A 121 10.56 -20.40 -10.74
CA LEU A 121 9.14 -20.74 -10.86
C LEU A 121 8.25 -19.49 -10.96
N ALA A 122 8.57 -18.43 -10.21
CA ALA A 122 7.85 -17.15 -10.31
C ALA A 122 7.97 -16.56 -11.72
N TRP A 123 9.16 -16.60 -12.33
CA TRP A 123 9.33 -16.13 -13.70
C TRP A 123 8.52 -16.98 -14.70
N ASP A 124 8.51 -18.32 -14.56
CA ASP A 124 7.73 -19.20 -15.41
C ASP A 124 6.23 -18.93 -15.33
N LEU A 125 5.72 -18.63 -14.12
CA LEU A 125 4.34 -18.21 -13.90
C LEU A 125 4.04 -16.87 -14.58
N LEU A 126 4.92 -15.87 -14.43
CA LEU A 126 4.78 -14.57 -15.08
C LEU A 126 4.83 -14.70 -16.59
N HIS A 127 5.77 -15.46 -17.13
CA HIS A 127 5.92 -15.67 -18.57
C HIS A 127 4.73 -16.42 -19.17
N THR A 128 4.13 -17.35 -18.40
CA THR A 128 2.89 -18.03 -18.81
C THR A 128 1.72 -17.04 -18.94
N LEU A 129 1.63 -16.05 -18.04
CA LEU A 129 0.60 -15.01 -18.08
C LEU A 129 0.89 -13.91 -19.09
N LYS A 130 2.18 -13.59 -19.29
CA LYS A 130 2.69 -12.56 -20.19
C LYS A 130 3.86 -13.10 -21.01
N PRO A 131 3.59 -13.77 -22.16
CA PRO A 131 4.66 -14.37 -22.99
C PRO A 131 5.62 -13.34 -23.62
N ASP A 132 5.21 -12.09 -23.68
CA ASP A 132 5.98 -10.93 -24.18
C ASP A 132 6.80 -10.22 -23.09
N LEU A 133 6.99 -10.86 -21.94
CA LEU A 133 7.79 -10.30 -20.85
C LEU A 133 9.22 -9.99 -21.34
N ALA A 134 9.63 -8.74 -21.25
CA ALA A 134 10.90 -8.26 -21.81
C ALA A 134 12.16 -8.76 -21.03
N ILE A 135 12.00 -9.12 -19.76
CA ILE A 135 13.09 -9.60 -18.92
C ILE A 135 13.34 -11.09 -19.13
N THR A 136 14.61 -11.47 -19.36
CA THR A 136 14.98 -12.90 -19.42
C THR A 136 14.93 -13.54 -18.03
N ARG A 137 14.79 -14.87 -17.99
CA ARG A 137 14.75 -15.64 -16.75
C ARG A 137 15.99 -15.42 -15.89
N GLU A 138 17.17 -15.46 -16.50
CA GLU A 138 18.46 -15.26 -15.82
C GLU A 138 18.55 -13.85 -15.22
N ALA A 139 18.13 -12.85 -15.97
CA ALA A 139 18.10 -11.48 -15.49
C ALA A 139 17.10 -11.28 -14.35
N TYR A 140 15.92 -11.88 -14.44
CA TYR A 140 14.91 -11.84 -13.38
C TYR A 140 15.43 -12.47 -12.08
N VAL A 141 15.95 -13.70 -12.16
CA VAL A 141 16.52 -14.40 -10.98
C VAL A 141 17.70 -13.63 -10.40
N GLY A 142 18.56 -13.06 -11.26
CA GLY A 142 19.75 -12.33 -10.83
C GLY A 142 19.48 -10.92 -10.22
N GLN A 143 18.35 -10.31 -10.55
CA GLN A 143 17.98 -8.99 -10.01
C GLN A 143 17.24 -9.07 -8.67
N MET A 144 16.62 -10.22 -8.38
CA MET A 144 15.85 -10.38 -7.16
C MET A 144 16.74 -10.43 -5.93
N SER A 145 16.35 -9.67 -4.91
CA SER A 145 17.00 -9.72 -3.60
C SER A 145 17.00 -11.16 -3.05
N THR A 146 18.14 -11.61 -2.53
CA THR A 146 18.27 -12.92 -1.90
C THR A 146 18.39 -12.77 -0.40
N VAL A 147 17.42 -13.29 0.33
CA VAL A 147 17.54 -13.52 1.76
C VAL A 147 18.34 -14.83 1.99
N ARG A 148 18.99 -14.98 3.12
CA ARG A 148 19.63 -16.26 3.49
C ARG A 148 18.55 -17.32 3.72
N LEU A 149 18.83 -18.56 3.29
CA LEU A 149 17.88 -19.68 3.42
C LEU A 149 17.46 -19.96 4.86
N ASP A 150 18.40 -19.86 5.80
CA ASP A 150 18.14 -20.06 7.23
C ASP A 150 17.29 -18.91 7.84
N ALA A 151 17.41 -17.69 7.31
CA ALA A 151 16.54 -16.60 7.69
C ALA A 151 15.12 -16.80 7.15
N LEU A 152 14.96 -17.22 5.90
CA LEU A 152 13.66 -17.56 5.32
C LEU A 152 13.01 -18.74 6.09
N GLU A 153 13.76 -19.79 6.41
CA GLU A 153 13.27 -20.91 7.21
C GLU A 153 12.70 -20.44 8.55
N ASN A 154 13.44 -19.61 9.27
CA ASN A 154 12.99 -19.07 10.56
C ASN A 154 11.80 -18.12 10.40
N TYR A 155 11.79 -17.28 9.36
CA TYR A 155 10.64 -16.43 9.06
C TYR A 155 9.36 -17.25 8.86
N VAL A 156 9.40 -18.24 7.97
CA VAL A 156 8.23 -19.08 7.67
C VAL A 156 7.79 -19.86 8.90
N LYS A 157 8.74 -20.47 9.65
CA LYS A 157 8.42 -21.15 10.92
C LYS A 157 7.77 -20.22 11.94
N GLY A 158 8.21 -18.97 12.00
CA GLY A 158 7.59 -17.95 12.84
C GLY A 158 6.17 -17.62 12.43
N VAL A 159 5.94 -17.44 11.11
CA VAL A 159 4.61 -17.09 10.57
C VAL A 159 3.59 -18.21 10.76
N ILE A 160 4.00 -19.48 10.67
CA ILE A 160 3.09 -20.64 10.81
C ILE A 160 2.99 -21.19 12.24
N ALA A 161 3.83 -20.74 13.15
CA ALA A 161 3.83 -21.26 14.53
C ALA A 161 2.51 -20.93 15.23
N PRO A 162 1.86 -21.92 15.90
CA PRO A 162 0.58 -21.70 16.56
C PRO A 162 0.71 -20.96 17.90
N GLN A 163 1.90 -20.97 18.52
CA GLN A 163 2.15 -20.33 19.81
C GLN A 163 2.94 -19.04 19.63
N ILE A 164 2.53 -17.98 20.31
CA ILE A 164 3.13 -16.64 20.19
C ILE A 164 4.60 -16.64 20.57
N ASP A 165 4.97 -17.36 21.62
CA ASP A 165 6.38 -17.47 22.06
C ASP A 165 7.26 -18.11 20.97
N ASP A 166 6.74 -19.10 20.25
CA ASP A 166 7.43 -19.73 19.12
C ASP A 166 7.51 -18.78 17.92
N GLN A 167 6.44 -18.03 17.64
CA GLN A 167 6.45 -16.98 16.61
C GLN A 167 7.57 -15.97 16.89
N ILE A 168 7.58 -15.38 18.09
CA ILE A 168 8.59 -14.39 18.50
C ILE A 168 10.01 -15.00 18.42
N ARG A 169 10.20 -16.22 18.91
CA ARG A 169 11.50 -16.87 18.89
C ARG A 169 12.05 -17.01 17.47
N HIS A 170 11.24 -17.55 16.56
CA HIS A 170 11.64 -17.78 15.19
C HIS A 170 11.81 -16.47 14.39
N LEU A 171 10.88 -15.52 14.54
CA LEU A 171 11.01 -14.23 13.88
C LEU A 171 12.21 -13.44 14.35
N ARG A 172 12.55 -13.48 15.66
CA ARG A 172 13.77 -12.88 16.19
C ARG A 172 15.03 -13.53 15.60
N GLU A 173 15.03 -14.85 15.44
CA GLU A 173 16.16 -15.54 14.81
C GLU A 173 16.28 -15.15 13.34
N ALA A 174 15.18 -15.04 12.59
CA ALA A 174 15.20 -14.54 11.22
C ALA A 174 15.82 -13.14 11.13
N VAL A 175 15.41 -12.22 12.00
CA VAL A 175 15.95 -10.85 12.08
C VAL A 175 17.41 -10.82 12.58
N HIS A 176 17.82 -11.77 13.42
CA HIS A 176 19.21 -11.91 13.84
C HIS A 176 20.12 -12.33 12.68
N ILE A 177 19.67 -13.31 11.90
CA ILE A 177 20.40 -13.82 10.73
C ILE A 177 20.44 -12.79 9.59
N ALA A 178 19.31 -12.11 9.35
CA ALA A 178 19.14 -11.10 8.30
C ALA A 178 18.50 -9.81 8.88
N PRO A 179 19.31 -8.87 9.42
CA PRO A 179 18.81 -7.69 10.13
C PRO A 179 17.96 -6.71 9.30
N ALA A 180 18.05 -6.78 7.97
CA ALA A 180 17.30 -5.96 7.02
C ALA A 180 16.12 -6.72 6.37
N TYR A 181 15.74 -7.89 6.89
CA TYR A 181 14.65 -8.68 6.35
C TYR A 181 13.29 -8.08 6.73
N SER A 182 12.74 -7.28 5.82
CA SER A 182 11.55 -6.44 6.08
C SER A 182 10.30 -7.25 6.43
N GLU A 183 10.09 -8.42 5.80
CA GLU A 183 8.98 -9.31 6.12
C GLU A 183 9.05 -9.81 7.57
N ALA A 184 10.24 -10.20 8.03
CA ALA A 184 10.44 -10.67 9.40
C ALA A 184 10.30 -9.52 10.41
N LEU A 185 10.79 -8.32 10.06
CA LEU A 185 10.63 -7.11 10.88
C LEU A 185 9.16 -6.74 11.02
N LEU A 186 8.42 -6.74 9.91
CA LEU A 186 6.98 -6.43 9.90
C LEU A 186 6.19 -7.41 10.74
N GLN A 187 6.36 -8.71 10.52
CA GLN A 187 5.64 -9.73 11.27
C GLN A 187 5.95 -9.69 12.76
N LEU A 188 7.21 -9.48 13.13
CA LEU A 188 7.61 -9.33 14.52
C LEU A 188 6.98 -8.08 15.17
N GLY A 189 6.93 -6.97 14.44
CA GLY A 189 6.23 -5.76 14.87
C GLY A 189 4.72 -5.97 15.05
N LYS A 190 4.06 -6.68 14.12
CA LYS A 190 2.63 -7.06 14.24
C LYS A 190 2.36 -7.94 15.45
N VAL A 191 3.22 -8.94 15.71
CA VAL A 191 3.09 -9.82 16.87
C VAL A 191 3.23 -9.03 18.17
N TYR A 192 4.23 -8.16 18.29
CA TYR A 192 4.39 -7.33 19.50
C TYR A 192 3.24 -6.34 19.68
N TYR A 193 2.74 -5.72 18.59
CA TYR A 193 1.55 -4.88 18.66
C TYR A 193 0.35 -5.66 19.21
N GLY A 194 0.11 -6.89 18.73
CA GLY A 194 -0.96 -7.76 19.21
C GLY A 194 -0.81 -8.18 20.67
N GLN A 195 0.42 -8.19 21.21
CA GLN A 195 0.71 -8.42 22.61
C GLN A 195 0.66 -7.15 23.48
N HIS A 196 0.29 -5.99 22.91
CA HIS A 196 0.32 -4.68 23.54
C HIS A 196 1.73 -4.23 24.00
N GLU A 197 2.77 -4.82 23.41
CA GLU A 197 4.17 -4.46 23.63
C GLU A 197 4.60 -3.41 22.59
N TYR A 198 4.01 -2.23 22.70
CA TYR A 198 4.07 -1.19 21.67
C TYR A 198 5.48 -0.62 21.44
N GLU A 199 6.33 -0.54 22.48
CA GLU A 199 7.73 -0.12 22.33
C GLU A 199 8.53 -1.11 21.49
N GLN A 200 8.30 -2.40 21.69
CA GLN A 200 8.93 -3.44 20.88
C GLN A 200 8.42 -3.41 19.45
N ALA A 201 7.12 -3.25 19.26
CA ALA A 201 6.53 -3.08 17.93
C ALA A 201 7.19 -1.92 17.18
N ASP A 202 7.26 -0.74 17.79
CA ASP A 202 7.94 0.44 17.25
C ASP A 202 9.40 0.15 16.88
N SER A 203 10.17 -0.48 17.77
CA SER A 203 11.60 -0.76 17.57
C SER A 203 11.90 -1.65 16.35
N TYR A 204 10.95 -2.52 15.95
CA TYR A 204 11.09 -3.37 14.76
C TYR A 204 10.52 -2.70 13.51
N LEU A 205 9.33 -2.10 13.59
CA LEU A 205 8.65 -1.48 12.45
C LEU A 205 9.42 -0.27 11.89
N SER A 206 10.02 0.55 12.76
CA SER A 206 10.83 1.72 12.36
C SER A 206 12.12 1.38 11.62
N ARG A 207 12.57 0.11 11.64
CA ARG A 207 13.75 -0.35 10.90
C ARG A 207 13.47 -0.63 9.43
N ILE A 208 12.21 -0.74 9.02
CA ILE A 208 11.83 -0.97 7.62
C ILE A 208 12.07 0.31 6.83
N PRO A 209 12.86 0.27 5.74
CA PRO A 209 13.15 1.44 4.92
C PRO A 209 11.88 2.05 4.31
N ARG A 210 11.89 3.37 4.08
CA ARG A 210 10.72 4.08 3.55
C ARG A 210 10.40 3.75 2.09
N ASP A 211 11.36 3.25 1.34
CA ASP A 211 11.28 2.79 -0.04
C ASP A 211 11.00 1.28 -0.17
N ASP A 212 10.88 0.59 0.98
CA ASP A 212 10.54 -0.84 1.01
C ASP A 212 9.05 -1.04 0.65
N PRO A 213 8.70 -2.10 -0.11
CA PRO A 213 7.30 -2.44 -0.40
C PRO A 213 6.43 -2.64 0.85
N LYS A 214 7.01 -3.03 1.99
CA LYS A 214 6.33 -3.22 3.27
C LYS A 214 6.19 -1.93 4.10
N ALA A 215 6.75 -0.81 3.62
CA ALA A 215 6.78 0.45 4.39
C ALA A 215 5.38 0.98 4.71
N SER A 216 4.41 0.84 3.82
CA SER A 216 3.03 1.31 4.07
C SER A 216 2.37 0.53 5.20
N GLU A 217 2.40 -0.80 5.17
CA GLU A 217 1.86 -1.64 6.23
C GLU A 217 2.62 -1.45 7.55
N ALA A 218 3.95 -1.33 7.49
CA ALA A 218 4.77 -1.05 8.67
C ALA A 218 4.41 0.28 9.34
N ASN A 219 4.22 1.35 8.56
CA ASN A 219 3.81 2.65 9.10
C ASN A 219 2.37 2.63 9.62
N PHE A 220 1.46 1.82 9.07
CA PHE A 220 0.14 1.63 9.65
C PHE A 220 0.24 1.08 11.08
N TYR A 221 0.95 -0.03 11.30
CA TYR A 221 1.12 -0.61 12.63
C TYR A 221 1.97 0.26 13.55
N LEU A 222 2.95 1.00 13.03
CA LEU A 222 3.71 2.01 13.77
C LEU A 222 2.78 3.12 14.27
N GLY A 223 1.87 3.62 13.42
CA GLY A 223 0.87 4.61 13.80
C GLY A 223 -0.06 4.11 14.91
N LEU A 224 -0.51 2.86 14.83
CA LEU A 224 -1.34 2.23 15.87
C LEU A 224 -0.57 2.07 17.20
N ALA A 225 0.67 1.62 17.16
CA ALA A 225 1.52 1.46 18.34
C ALA A 225 1.80 2.83 18.99
N ALA A 226 2.15 3.83 18.20
CA ALA A 226 2.39 5.20 18.65
C ALA A 226 1.13 5.82 19.27
N TYR A 227 -0.04 5.66 18.65
CA TYR A 227 -1.32 6.11 19.22
C TYR A 227 -1.60 5.48 20.58
N SER A 228 -1.36 4.16 20.71
CA SER A 228 -1.57 3.42 21.96
C SER A 228 -0.64 3.87 23.09
N ARG A 229 0.53 4.43 22.73
CA ARG A 229 1.51 5.04 23.66
C ARG A 229 1.26 6.54 23.90
N GLU A 230 0.20 7.10 23.31
CA GLU A 230 -0.10 8.54 23.33
C GLU A 230 0.97 9.41 22.62
N ASP A 231 1.81 8.81 21.79
CA ASP A 231 2.74 9.55 20.91
C ASP A 231 2.02 9.98 19.62
N PHE A 232 1.11 10.95 19.77
CA PHE A 232 0.28 11.44 18.67
C PHE A 232 1.08 12.07 17.52
N PRO A 233 2.21 12.77 17.74
CA PRO A 233 3.03 13.27 16.62
C PRO A 233 3.59 12.14 15.75
N LEU A 234 4.09 11.06 16.35
CA LEU A 234 4.57 9.90 15.62
C LEU A 234 3.43 9.18 14.90
N ALA A 235 2.28 8.98 15.58
CA ALA A 235 1.09 8.38 14.98
C ALA A 235 0.62 9.16 13.74
N GLU A 236 0.52 10.48 13.85
CA GLU A 236 0.15 11.37 12.74
C GLU A 236 1.15 11.26 11.57
N SER A 237 2.45 11.28 11.86
CA SER A 237 3.50 11.14 10.84
C SER A 237 3.42 9.80 10.12
N ALA A 238 3.19 8.71 10.86
CA ALA A 238 3.11 7.36 10.33
C ALA A 238 1.86 7.17 9.46
N PHE A 239 0.68 7.61 9.90
CA PHE A 239 -0.53 7.54 9.07
C PHE A 239 -0.47 8.46 7.85
N ASN A 240 0.11 9.67 7.97
CA ASN A 240 0.33 10.54 6.81
C ASN A 240 1.28 9.92 5.77
N PHE A 241 2.28 9.15 6.22
CA PHE A 241 3.14 8.41 5.30
C PHE A 241 2.35 7.42 4.45
N VAL A 242 1.38 6.72 5.05
CA VAL A 242 0.50 5.79 4.31
C VAL A 242 -0.47 6.56 3.43
N ALA A 243 -1.15 7.59 3.96
CA ALA A 243 -2.12 8.40 3.21
C ALA A 243 -1.54 9.05 1.95
N ALA A 244 -0.24 9.38 1.96
CA ALA A 244 0.46 9.93 0.81
C ALA A 244 0.74 8.90 -0.30
N ARG A 245 0.48 7.60 -0.04
CA ARG A 245 0.76 6.49 -0.96
C ARG A 245 -0.49 5.69 -1.31
N LEU A 246 -1.36 5.52 -0.35
CA LEU A 246 -2.57 4.69 -0.45
C LEU A 246 -3.74 5.42 0.24
N PRO A 247 -4.79 5.81 -0.50
CA PRO A 247 -5.97 6.47 0.06
C PRO A 247 -6.91 5.40 0.63
N LEU A 248 -6.56 4.86 1.75
CA LEU A 248 -7.39 3.90 2.44
C LEU A 248 -8.28 4.62 3.45
N SER A 249 -9.57 4.29 3.46
CA SER A 249 -10.57 4.91 4.34
C SER A 249 -10.20 4.77 5.83
N GLU A 250 -9.62 3.61 6.23
CA GLU A 250 -9.14 3.39 7.59
C GLU A 250 -7.98 4.32 7.98
N ILE A 251 -7.15 4.73 7.02
CA ILE A 251 -6.06 5.69 7.26
C ILE A 251 -6.62 7.09 7.52
N TYR A 252 -7.57 7.52 6.70
CA TYR A 252 -8.24 8.81 6.95
C TYR A 252 -8.99 8.81 8.27
N ASN A 253 -9.69 7.71 8.60
CA ASN A 253 -10.32 7.56 9.91
C ASN A 253 -9.29 7.70 11.04
N ASN A 254 -8.15 7.01 10.95
CA ASN A 254 -7.14 7.02 12.00
C ASN A 254 -6.43 8.37 12.12
N LEU A 255 -6.23 9.10 11.03
CA LEU A 255 -5.79 10.50 11.07
C LEU A 255 -6.80 11.37 11.81
N GLY A 256 -8.11 11.22 11.53
CA GLY A 256 -9.16 11.88 12.28
C GLY A 256 -9.10 11.58 13.78
N VAL A 257 -8.90 10.30 14.15
CA VAL A 257 -8.76 9.85 15.55
C VAL A 257 -7.55 10.47 16.25
N VAL A 258 -6.41 10.57 15.57
CA VAL A 258 -5.21 11.23 16.14
C VAL A 258 -5.44 12.72 16.32
N LEU A 259 -6.10 13.38 15.37
CA LEU A 259 -6.37 14.82 15.39
C LEU A 259 -7.49 15.20 16.34
N ASP A 260 -8.43 14.29 16.66
CA ASP A 260 -9.46 14.48 17.69
C ASP A 260 -8.87 15.01 19.02
N ARG A 261 -7.65 14.61 19.34
CA ARG A 261 -6.94 15.03 20.56
C ARG A 261 -6.28 16.39 20.46
N ARG A 262 -6.14 16.96 19.25
CA ARG A 262 -5.30 18.13 18.97
C ARG A 262 -6.03 19.23 18.22
N ASP A 263 -6.81 18.91 17.21
CA ASP A 263 -7.50 19.84 16.32
C ASP A 263 -8.79 19.24 15.77
N LEU A 264 -9.90 19.49 16.44
CA LEU A 264 -11.22 18.97 16.07
C LEU A 264 -11.66 19.34 14.66
N LYS A 265 -11.29 20.53 14.18
CA LYS A 265 -11.70 20.96 12.84
C LYS A 265 -11.06 20.11 11.74
N SER A 266 -9.78 19.88 11.84
CA SER A 266 -9.06 18.99 10.91
C SER A 266 -9.53 17.54 11.06
N ALA A 267 -9.91 17.09 12.27
CA ALA A 267 -10.47 15.76 12.49
C ALA A 267 -11.76 15.54 11.68
N VAL A 268 -12.68 16.52 11.66
CA VAL A 268 -13.92 16.44 10.85
C VAL A 268 -13.61 16.25 9.37
N GLU A 269 -12.61 16.97 8.82
CA GLU A 269 -12.23 16.84 7.41
C GLU A 269 -11.74 15.42 7.07
N TYR A 270 -10.97 14.80 7.95
CA TYR A 270 -10.47 13.45 7.74
C TYR A 270 -11.56 12.39 7.94
N PHE A 271 -12.43 12.53 8.92
CA PHE A 271 -13.59 11.63 9.06
C PHE A 271 -14.55 11.75 7.87
N GLN A 272 -14.72 12.95 7.31
CA GLN A 272 -15.51 13.13 6.09
C GLN A 272 -14.89 12.37 4.92
N LYS A 273 -13.57 12.45 4.72
CA LYS A 273 -12.87 11.66 3.69
C LYS A 273 -13.07 10.16 3.88
N ALA A 274 -13.02 9.66 5.12
CA ALA A 274 -13.25 8.23 5.39
C ALA A 274 -14.67 7.80 5.00
N VAL A 275 -15.69 8.64 5.30
CA VAL A 275 -17.09 8.39 4.89
C VAL A 275 -17.25 8.48 3.37
N ASP A 276 -16.59 9.44 2.71
CA ASP A 276 -16.68 9.62 1.26
C ASP A 276 -16.09 8.40 0.52
N ASP A 277 -15.01 7.82 1.06
CA ASP A 277 -14.35 6.65 0.48
C ASP A 277 -15.09 5.33 0.75
N ASP A 278 -15.63 5.15 1.97
CA ASP A 278 -16.46 4.00 2.32
C ASP A 278 -17.72 4.44 3.07
N PRO A 279 -18.79 4.76 2.35
CA PRO A 279 -20.06 5.20 2.93
C PRO A 279 -20.87 4.08 3.59
N ASN A 280 -20.41 2.83 3.58
CA ASN A 280 -21.08 1.70 4.20
C ASN A 280 -20.47 1.28 5.54
N ASP A 281 -19.52 2.05 6.06
CA ASP A 281 -18.92 1.77 7.36
C ASP A 281 -19.58 2.57 8.48
N ALA A 282 -20.20 1.87 9.43
CA ALA A 282 -20.91 2.49 10.56
C ALA A 282 -19.99 3.28 11.50
N ASP A 283 -18.72 2.87 11.65
CA ASP A 283 -17.77 3.53 12.55
C ASP A 283 -17.30 4.88 11.99
N TYR A 284 -17.18 5.00 10.67
CA TYR A 284 -16.83 6.27 10.04
C TYR A 284 -17.95 7.31 10.21
N HIS A 285 -19.20 6.92 9.96
CA HIS A 285 -20.37 7.77 10.23
C HIS A 285 -20.50 8.14 11.70
N PHE A 286 -20.23 7.18 12.60
CA PHE A 286 -20.24 7.45 14.05
C PHE A 286 -19.18 8.48 14.44
N ASN A 287 -17.92 8.30 13.99
CA ASN A 287 -16.82 9.22 14.31
C ASN A 287 -17.09 10.61 13.76
N LEU A 288 -17.53 10.72 12.51
CA LEU A 288 -17.93 12.00 11.91
C LEU A 288 -19.08 12.63 12.69
N GLY A 289 -20.12 11.88 13.03
CA GLY A 289 -21.27 12.36 13.79
C GLY A 289 -20.89 12.87 15.19
N LEU A 290 -19.97 12.19 15.86
CA LEU A 290 -19.45 12.59 17.17
C LEU A 290 -18.67 13.92 17.08
N GLU A 291 -17.79 14.07 16.07
CA GLU A 291 -17.00 15.31 15.90
C GLU A 291 -17.86 16.49 15.46
N LEU A 292 -18.82 16.27 14.57
CA LEU A 292 -19.81 17.29 14.20
C LEU A 292 -20.66 17.74 15.39
N TYR A 293 -20.96 16.82 16.32
CA TYR A 293 -21.61 17.18 17.58
C TYR A 293 -20.72 18.10 18.43
N ARG A 294 -19.43 17.79 18.56
CA ARG A 294 -18.45 18.60 19.31
C ARG A 294 -18.21 19.98 18.70
N THR A 295 -18.22 20.05 17.36
CA THR A 295 -18.12 21.33 16.61
C THR A 295 -19.45 22.11 16.52
N LYS A 296 -20.54 21.55 17.09
CA LYS A 296 -21.89 22.14 17.13
C LYS A 296 -22.63 22.15 15.80
N GLU A 297 -22.27 21.34 14.87
CA GLU A 297 -22.97 21.13 13.60
C GLU A 297 -24.06 20.07 13.78
N LEU A 298 -25.04 20.36 14.64
CA LEU A 298 -25.97 19.38 15.21
C LEU A 298 -26.90 18.70 14.18
N ALA A 299 -27.27 19.41 13.12
CA ALA A 299 -28.13 18.86 12.07
C ALA A 299 -27.40 17.75 11.30
N GLU A 300 -26.16 18.05 10.92
CA GLU A 300 -25.31 17.10 10.20
C GLU A 300 -24.89 15.94 11.11
N ALA A 301 -24.52 16.21 12.36
CA ALA A 301 -24.26 15.19 13.37
C ALA A 301 -25.42 14.19 13.47
N SER A 302 -26.66 14.68 13.54
CA SER A 302 -27.85 13.81 13.58
C SER A 302 -28.02 12.99 12.32
N ARG A 303 -27.66 13.49 11.15
CA ARG A 303 -27.71 12.76 9.88
C ARG A 303 -26.71 11.60 9.90
N GLN A 304 -25.47 11.88 10.25
CA GLN A 304 -24.40 10.90 10.29
C GLN A 304 -24.65 9.78 11.32
N LEU A 305 -25.17 10.14 12.50
CA LEU A 305 -25.54 9.15 13.52
C LEU A 305 -26.69 8.25 13.12
N ARG A 306 -27.69 8.77 12.36
CA ARG A 306 -28.77 7.92 11.81
C ARG A 306 -28.22 6.94 10.77
N GLU A 307 -27.26 7.37 9.96
CA GLU A 307 -26.60 6.50 8.99
C GLU A 307 -25.79 5.41 9.72
N ALA A 308 -25.02 5.76 10.74
CA ALA A 308 -24.32 4.77 11.59
C ALA A 308 -25.28 3.74 12.18
N ILE A 309 -26.46 4.16 12.69
CA ILE A 309 -27.48 3.26 13.24
C ILE A 309 -28.15 2.44 12.14
N SER A 310 -28.37 3.01 10.94
CA SER A 310 -28.91 2.26 9.79
C SER A 310 -28.02 1.09 9.39
N LEU A 311 -26.70 1.33 9.39
CA LEU A 311 -25.68 0.33 9.07
C LEU A 311 -25.43 -0.67 10.22
N ARG A 312 -25.54 -0.19 11.48
CA ARG A 312 -25.36 -1.02 12.69
C ARG A 312 -26.46 -0.72 13.72
N PRO A 313 -27.61 -1.39 13.64
CA PRO A 313 -28.79 -1.09 14.49
C PRO A 313 -28.58 -1.30 16.00
N ASP A 314 -27.61 -2.09 16.41
CA ASP A 314 -27.27 -2.38 17.81
C ASP A 314 -26.18 -1.47 18.40
N ASP A 315 -25.77 -0.41 17.69
CA ASP A 315 -24.80 0.57 18.14
C ASP A 315 -25.36 1.49 19.24
N LYS A 316 -25.13 1.11 20.49
CA LYS A 316 -25.66 1.83 21.68
C LYS A 316 -25.05 3.23 21.83
N ASP A 317 -23.80 3.44 21.43
CA ASP A 317 -23.13 4.73 21.52
C ASP A 317 -23.75 5.71 20.54
N ALA A 318 -23.97 5.27 19.29
CA ALA A 318 -24.62 6.06 18.26
C ALA A 318 -26.08 6.42 18.64
N GLN A 319 -26.84 5.44 19.16
CA GLN A 319 -28.21 5.64 19.64
C GLN A 319 -28.25 6.64 20.79
N SER A 320 -27.39 6.48 21.81
CA SER A 320 -27.34 7.37 22.97
C SER A 320 -26.97 8.80 22.57
N LEU A 321 -26.06 9.00 21.66
CA LEU A 321 -25.68 10.34 21.18
C LEU A 321 -26.79 10.98 20.33
N LEU A 322 -27.50 10.21 19.52
CA LEU A 322 -28.65 10.70 18.77
C LEU A 322 -29.81 11.08 19.68
N ASP A 323 -30.08 10.35 20.78
CA ASP A 323 -31.09 10.67 21.77
C ASP A 323 -30.77 11.99 22.50
N VAL A 324 -29.51 12.25 22.83
CA VAL A 324 -29.06 13.54 23.39
C VAL A 324 -29.37 14.69 22.43
N LEU A 325 -29.10 14.51 21.13
CA LEU A 325 -29.43 15.52 20.10
C LEU A 325 -30.94 15.76 19.95
N SER A 326 -31.75 14.71 20.02
CA SER A 326 -33.20 14.78 19.84
C SER A 326 -33.91 15.42 21.05
N THR A 327 -33.47 15.12 22.26
CA THR A 327 -34.05 15.69 23.51
C THR A 327 -33.68 17.15 23.69
N GLY A 328 -32.54 17.58 23.21
CA GLY A 328 -32.14 19.02 23.19
C GLY A 328 -32.98 19.89 22.27
N SER A 329 -33.62 19.31 21.26
CA SER A 329 -34.47 20.01 20.28
C SER A 329 -35.85 20.38 20.82
N ASN A 330 -36.40 19.69 21.82
CA ASN A 330 -37.78 19.83 22.29
C ASN A 330 -37.96 20.59 23.61
N SER A 331 -36.87 20.98 24.29
CA SER A 331 -36.99 21.62 25.61
C SER A 331 -35.84 22.60 25.87
N ARG A 332 -36.02 23.87 25.50
CA ARG A 332 -35.12 25.02 25.76
C ARG A 332 -33.77 25.03 25.01
N PRO A 333 -33.23 26.20 24.61
CA PRO A 333 -32.00 26.34 23.86
C PRO A 333 -30.78 26.12 24.80
N ARG A 334 -30.46 24.90 25.09
CA ARG A 334 -29.21 24.45 25.68
C ARG A 334 -29.01 22.98 25.36
N GLY A 335 -28.43 22.69 24.21
CA GLY A 335 -27.80 21.40 23.89
C GLY A 335 -26.53 21.24 24.75
N VAL A 336 -26.72 21.01 26.04
CA VAL A 336 -25.64 20.63 26.96
C VAL A 336 -25.98 19.25 27.44
N VAL A 337 -25.17 18.28 27.03
CA VAL A 337 -25.07 16.98 27.70
C VAL A 337 -25.01 17.26 29.20
N PRO A 338 -25.78 16.55 30.05
CA PRO A 338 -25.58 16.64 31.49
C PRO A 338 -24.07 16.47 31.74
N ALA A 339 -23.47 17.37 32.53
CA ALA A 339 -22.04 17.36 32.83
C ALA A 339 -21.52 16.02 33.41
N SER A 340 -22.41 15.07 33.64
CA SER A 340 -22.16 13.70 34.13
C SER A 340 -22.17 12.63 33.03
N ALA A 341 -22.64 12.90 31.81
CA ALA A 341 -22.60 11.90 30.74
C ALA A 341 -21.25 11.96 30.03
N LYS A 342 -20.43 10.94 30.22
CA LYS A 342 -19.16 10.78 29.49
C LYS A 342 -19.51 10.55 28.02
N LEU A 343 -19.10 11.48 27.13
CA LEU A 343 -19.21 11.27 25.69
C LEU A 343 -18.43 10.02 25.27
N PRO A 344 -18.94 9.28 24.29
CA PRO A 344 -18.17 8.18 23.72
C PRO A 344 -16.89 8.69 23.07
N THR A 345 -15.96 7.77 22.82
CA THR A 345 -14.69 8.06 22.14
C THR A 345 -14.77 7.70 20.66
N VAL A 346 -14.00 8.40 19.84
CA VAL A 346 -13.81 8.06 18.44
C VAL A 346 -13.19 6.64 18.30
N ARG A 347 -13.52 5.95 17.22
CA ARG A 347 -13.18 4.55 16.99
C ARG A 347 -11.99 4.46 16.05
N LEU A 348 -10.89 3.91 16.54
CA LEU A 348 -9.69 3.62 15.77
C LEU A 348 -9.89 2.35 14.94
N ARG A 349 -9.39 2.33 13.70
CA ARG A 349 -9.33 1.14 12.87
C ARG A 349 -8.01 0.42 13.05
N THR A 350 -8.08 -0.89 13.31
CA THR A 350 -6.90 -1.74 13.53
C THR A 350 -6.66 -2.73 12.40
N SER A 351 -7.57 -2.79 11.41
CA SER A 351 -7.41 -3.59 10.18
C SER A 351 -6.79 -2.74 9.08
N TYR A 352 -5.83 -3.31 8.37
CA TYR A 352 -5.20 -2.74 7.18
C TYR A 352 -5.69 -3.51 5.95
N ASP A 353 -6.35 -2.84 5.01
CA ASP A 353 -6.97 -3.51 3.85
C ASP A 353 -6.47 -2.96 2.49
N GLU A 354 -5.17 -2.99 2.30
CA GLU A 354 -4.56 -2.72 1.00
C GLU A 354 -4.99 -3.74 -0.07
N SER A 355 -5.29 -4.98 0.34
CA SER A 355 -5.66 -6.07 -0.57
C SER A 355 -6.91 -5.76 -1.38
N SER A 356 -8.00 -5.37 -0.71
CA SER A 356 -9.26 -5.04 -1.36
C SER A 356 -9.11 -3.83 -2.29
N PHE A 357 -8.36 -2.81 -1.86
CA PHE A 357 -8.06 -1.64 -2.68
C PHE A 357 -7.32 -2.03 -3.96
N ARG A 358 -6.23 -2.80 -3.86
CA ARG A 358 -5.44 -3.22 -5.04
C ARG A 358 -6.22 -4.13 -5.98
N GLN A 359 -7.02 -5.05 -5.45
CA GLN A 359 -7.88 -5.91 -6.28
C GLN A 359 -8.91 -5.08 -7.07
N LEU A 360 -9.55 -4.11 -6.41
CA LEU A 360 -10.50 -3.22 -7.07
C LEU A 360 -9.84 -2.37 -8.14
N ALA A 361 -8.67 -1.79 -7.85
CA ALA A 361 -7.89 -1.00 -8.81
C ALA A 361 -7.56 -1.81 -10.07
N ILE A 362 -7.03 -3.03 -9.91
CA ILE A 362 -6.72 -3.93 -11.05
C ILE A 362 -7.98 -4.24 -11.89
N LYS A 363 -9.13 -4.47 -11.26
CA LYS A 363 -10.38 -4.74 -11.99
C LYS A 363 -10.89 -3.54 -12.76
N ILE A 364 -10.80 -2.34 -12.18
CA ILE A 364 -11.15 -1.08 -12.85
C ILE A 364 -10.24 -0.88 -14.06
N ASP A 365 -8.94 -1.11 -13.90
CA ASP A 365 -7.95 -1.01 -14.96
C ASP A 365 -8.26 -1.99 -16.10
N ALA A 366 -8.47 -3.26 -15.77
CA ALA A 366 -8.81 -4.28 -16.77
C ALA A 366 -10.11 -3.95 -17.54
N ALA A 367 -11.13 -3.41 -16.85
CA ALA A 367 -12.37 -2.98 -17.49
C ALA A 367 -12.18 -1.75 -18.39
N ALA A 368 -11.26 -0.85 -18.03
CA ALA A 368 -10.89 0.29 -18.86
C ALA A 368 -10.16 -0.17 -20.13
N GLU A 369 -9.19 -1.06 -20.03
CA GLU A 369 -8.42 -1.63 -21.13
C GLU A 369 -9.33 -2.28 -22.21
N VAL A 370 -10.34 -3.05 -21.78
CA VAL A 370 -11.31 -3.65 -22.72
C VAL A 370 -12.06 -2.59 -23.54
N ARG A 371 -12.34 -1.43 -22.95
CA ARG A 371 -12.98 -0.31 -23.66
C ARG A 371 -12.01 0.39 -24.58
N LEU A 372 -10.77 0.59 -24.13
CA LEU A 372 -9.72 1.30 -24.86
C LEU A 372 -9.17 0.51 -26.06
N ALA A 373 -9.23 -0.82 -26.02
CA ALA A 373 -8.86 -1.67 -27.16
C ALA A 373 -9.64 -1.39 -28.47
N ARG A 374 -10.71 -0.59 -28.39
CA ARG A 374 -11.55 -0.20 -29.53
C ARG A 374 -11.32 1.20 -30.05
N VAL A 375 -10.45 1.99 -29.42
CA VAL A 375 -10.13 3.36 -29.83
C VAL A 375 -8.76 3.40 -30.51
N ASP A 376 -8.47 4.50 -31.21
CA ASP A 376 -7.15 4.69 -31.84
C ASP A 376 -6.04 4.88 -30.79
N SER A 377 -4.81 4.59 -31.18
CA SER A 377 -3.64 4.61 -30.28
C SER A 377 -3.39 5.99 -29.66
N ALA A 378 -3.72 7.10 -30.35
CA ALA A 378 -3.52 8.43 -29.79
C ALA A 378 -4.53 8.74 -28.68
N THR A 379 -5.81 8.39 -28.88
CA THR A 379 -6.86 8.49 -27.85
C THR A 379 -6.55 7.59 -26.65
N HIS A 380 -6.03 6.39 -26.89
CA HIS A 380 -5.61 5.45 -25.85
C HIS A 380 -4.44 6.03 -25.03
N ALA A 381 -3.40 6.55 -25.70
CA ALA A 381 -2.27 7.21 -25.04
C ALA A 381 -2.72 8.43 -24.21
N GLN A 382 -3.65 9.23 -24.74
CA GLN A 382 -4.17 10.38 -24.00
C GLN A 382 -4.92 9.97 -22.74
N PHE A 383 -5.73 8.91 -22.80
CA PHE A 383 -6.42 8.37 -21.62
C PHE A 383 -5.44 8.00 -20.49
N HIS A 384 -4.36 7.27 -20.82
CA HIS A 384 -3.34 6.92 -19.81
C HIS A 384 -2.64 8.16 -19.27
N SER A 385 -2.33 9.14 -20.13
CA SER A 385 -1.72 10.40 -19.68
C SER A 385 -2.63 11.16 -18.71
N ASP A 386 -3.92 11.34 -19.07
CA ASP A 386 -4.90 12.03 -18.21
C ASP A 386 -5.10 11.31 -16.87
N ARG A 387 -5.16 9.98 -16.90
CA ARG A 387 -5.27 9.15 -15.71
C ARG A 387 -4.02 9.23 -14.86
N GLY A 388 -2.84 9.21 -15.46
CA GLY A 388 -1.57 9.41 -14.76
C GLY A 388 -1.55 10.75 -14.02
N HIS A 389 -2.01 11.83 -14.63
CA HIS A 389 -2.11 13.14 -13.99
C HIS A 389 -3.12 13.15 -12.83
N GLN A 390 -4.27 12.46 -12.95
CA GLN A 390 -5.23 12.33 -11.85
C GLN A 390 -4.62 11.58 -10.66
N LEU A 391 -3.95 10.46 -10.91
CA LEU A 391 -3.27 9.67 -9.89
C LEU A 391 -2.14 10.46 -9.22
N LEU A 392 -1.36 11.21 -10.00
CA LEU A 392 -0.29 12.08 -9.49
C LEU A 392 -0.85 13.15 -8.54
N GLN A 393 -1.98 13.79 -8.90
CA GLN A 393 -2.66 14.77 -8.05
C GLN A 393 -3.19 14.16 -6.75
N GLN A 394 -3.58 12.89 -6.77
CA GLN A 394 -4.04 12.12 -5.63
C GLN A 394 -2.89 11.57 -4.78
N GLY A 395 -1.64 11.67 -5.27
CA GLY A 395 -0.45 11.17 -4.57
C GLY A 395 -0.10 9.70 -4.85
N PHE A 396 -0.77 9.06 -5.83
CA PHE A 396 -0.51 7.68 -6.25
C PHE A 396 0.67 7.60 -7.21
N LEU A 397 1.88 7.78 -6.68
CA LEU A 397 3.07 7.94 -7.50
C LEU A 397 3.38 6.69 -8.35
N PRO A 398 3.39 5.46 -7.80
CA PRO A 398 3.67 4.25 -8.58
C PRO A 398 2.61 3.98 -9.66
N GLU A 399 1.35 4.24 -9.35
CA GLU A 399 0.26 4.07 -10.29
C GLU A 399 0.32 5.14 -11.39
N ALA A 400 0.63 6.38 -11.03
CA ALA A 400 0.84 7.46 -12.00
C ALA A 400 2.02 7.17 -12.92
N GLU A 401 3.16 6.71 -12.37
CA GLU A 401 4.33 6.27 -13.14
C GLU A 401 3.94 5.22 -14.18
N ARG A 402 3.19 4.20 -13.78
CA ARG A 402 2.70 3.15 -14.68
C ARG A 402 1.87 3.73 -15.81
N GLU A 403 0.87 4.55 -15.50
CA GLU A 403 -0.02 5.14 -16.50
C GLU A 403 0.76 6.00 -17.50
N PHE A 404 1.71 6.79 -17.04
CA PHE A 404 2.55 7.57 -17.95
C PHE A 404 3.44 6.68 -18.83
N ARG A 405 3.95 5.57 -18.33
CA ARG A 405 4.71 4.61 -19.15
C ARG A 405 3.84 3.92 -20.20
N GLU A 406 2.60 3.55 -19.88
CA GLU A 406 1.64 3.03 -20.85
C GLU A 406 1.31 4.10 -21.92
N ALA A 407 1.11 5.35 -21.51
CA ALA A 407 0.95 6.47 -22.47
C ALA A 407 2.14 6.59 -23.41
N LEU A 408 3.37 6.48 -22.89
CA LEU A 408 4.60 6.57 -23.66
C LEU A 408 4.86 5.34 -24.54
N ALA A 409 4.42 4.15 -24.11
CA ALA A 409 4.46 2.95 -24.96
C ALA A 409 3.58 3.09 -26.20
N LEU A 410 2.44 3.77 -26.09
CA LEU A 410 1.53 4.06 -27.19
C LEU A 410 1.92 5.30 -28.01
N ASN A 411 2.48 6.32 -27.35
CA ASN A 411 2.96 7.57 -27.97
C ASN A 411 4.28 8.03 -27.32
N PRO A 412 5.44 7.54 -27.79
CA PRO A 412 6.75 7.89 -27.25
C PRO A 412 7.14 9.37 -27.39
N ALA A 413 6.38 10.16 -28.11
CA ALA A 413 6.64 11.59 -28.32
C ALA A 413 5.64 12.50 -27.58
N SER A 414 4.97 12.00 -26.52
CA SER A 414 4.06 12.80 -25.70
C SER A 414 4.82 13.63 -24.67
N PRO A 415 4.92 14.96 -24.84
CA PRO A 415 5.61 15.81 -23.88
C PRO A 415 4.89 15.85 -22.52
N GLU A 416 3.56 15.73 -22.50
CA GLU A 416 2.75 15.69 -21.28
C GLU A 416 3.03 14.43 -20.47
N ALA A 417 3.08 13.28 -21.13
CA ALA A 417 3.35 12.01 -20.45
C ALA A 417 4.78 11.95 -19.88
N HIS A 418 5.77 12.47 -20.61
CA HIS A 418 7.14 12.62 -20.09
C HIS A 418 7.21 13.56 -18.87
N ALA A 419 6.52 14.70 -18.89
CA ALA A 419 6.50 15.63 -17.77
C ALA A 419 5.80 15.04 -16.53
N GLY A 420 4.67 14.34 -16.76
CA GLY A 420 3.97 13.62 -15.72
C GLY A 420 4.82 12.51 -15.10
N LEU A 421 5.50 11.71 -15.94
CA LEU A 421 6.45 10.68 -15.50
C LEU A 421 7.60 11.28 -14.69
N ALA A 422 8.15 12.41 -15.13
CA ALA A 422 9.19 13.11 -14.37
C ALA A 422 8.72 13.52 -12.97
N SER A 423 7.50 14.01 -12.86
CA SER A 423 6.89 14.41 -11.57
C SER A 423 6.64 13.20 -10.66
N ALA A 424 6.18 12.07 -11.22
CA ALA A 424 5.99 10.83 -10.48
C ALA A 424 7.33 10.29 -9.94
N LEU A 425 8.34 10.18 -10.80
CA LEU A 425 9.69 9.74 -10.43
C LEU A 425 10.37 10.67 -9.41
N GLU A 426 10.14 11.99 -9.49
CA GLU A 426 10.61 12.94 -8.47
C GLU A 426 10.01 12.61 -7.10
N GLY A 427 8.71 12.36 -7.06
CA GLY A 427 7.98 12.00 -5.84
C GLY A 427 8.45 10.67 -5.24
N GLU A 428 8.82 9.70 -6.08
CA GLU A 428 9.40 8.41 -5.70
C GLU A 428 10.89 8.47 -5.31
N ASN A 429 11.48 9.67 -5.37
CA ASN A 429 12.91 9.91 -5.12
C ASN A 429 13.85 9.28 -6.18
N ASN A 430 13.36 8.92 -7.36
CA ASN A 430 14.17 8.54 -8.51
C ASN A 430 14.63 9.80 -9.27
N LEU A 431 15.58 10.54 -8.67
CA LEU A 431 15.97 11.88 -9.15
C LEU A 431 16.64 11.85 -10.53
N ALA A 432 17.37 10.78 -10.84
CA ALA A 432 18.03 10.63 -12.15
C ALA A 432 17.01 10.40 -13.26
N GLY A 433 16.04 9.51 -13.04
CA GLY A 433 14.93 9.26 -13.97
C GLY A 433 14.08 10.52 -14.17
N ALA A 434 13.71 11.19 -13.07
CA ALA A 434 12.93 12.42 -13.12
C ALA A 434 13.63 13.51 -13.98
N ARG A 435 14.94 13.67 -13.84
CA ARG A 435 15.72 14.64 -14.63
C ARG A 435 15.75 14.30 -16.12
N ALA A 436 15.91 13.01 -16.45
CA ALA A 436 15.93 12.55 -17.84
C ALA A 436 14.57 12.78 -18.54
N GLU A 437 13.49 12.40 -17.88
CA GLU A 437 12.13 12.54 -18.40
C GLU A 437 11.70 14.02 -18.53
N ALA A 438 12.05 14.87 -17.55
CA ALA A 438 11.80 16.30 -17.63
C ALA A 438 12.58 16.97 -18.78
N ALA A 439 13.83 16.58 -18.98
CA ALA A 439 14.63 17.08 -20.10
C ALA A 439 14.03 16.66 -21.45
N GLU A 440 13.56 15.43 -21.58
CA GLU A 440 12.93 14.92 -22.79
C GLU A 440 11.58 15.62 -23.05
N ALA A 441 10.74 15.82 -22.04
CA ALA A 441 9.50 16.57 -22.13
C ALA A 441 9.75 18.00 -22.69
N PHE A 442 10.75 18.70 -22.13
CA PHE A 442 11.10 20.04 -22.56
C PHE A 442 11.71 20.08 -23.97
N ARG A 443 12.45 19.05 -24.36
CA ARG A 443 12.99 18.89 -25.72
C ARG A 443 11.88 18.72 -26.75
N LEU A 444 10.85 17.93 -26.42
CA LEU A 444 9.71 17.67 -27.31
C LEU A 444 8.83 18.90 -27.45
N ARG A 445 8.55 19.59 -26.37
CA ARG A 445 7.77 20.83 -26.33
C ARG A 445 8.22 21.71 -25.17
N GLN A 446 8.33 23.01 -25.42
CA GLN A 446 8.70 23.98 -24.37
C GLN A 446 7.45 24.47 -23.64
N PHE A 447 7.31 24.10 -22.37
CA PHE A 447 6.26 24.53 -21.44
C PHE A 447 6.79 24.51 -20.00
N ALA A 448 6.02 25.03 -19.04
CA ALA A 448 6.53 25.30 -17.69
C ALA A 448 6.78 24.04 -16.85
N GLU A 449 5.93 23.03 -16.96
CA GLU A 449 5.93 21.88 -16.04
C GLU A 449 7.28 21.14 -15.96
N PRO A 450 7.96 20.78 -17.07
CA PRO A 450 9.28 20.15 -16.99
C PRO A 450 10.33 21.01 -16.30
N LEU A 451 10.28 22.34 -16.51
CA LEU A 451 11.21 23.27 -15.88
C LEU A 451 10.99 23.36 -14.36
N LEU A 452 9.73 23.19 -13.89
CA LEU A 452 9.42 23.11 -12.47
C LEU A 452 10.07 21.89 -11.82
N VAL A 453 10.01 20.73 -12.49
CA VAL A 453 10.68 19.51 -12.01
C VAL A 453 12.18 19.72 -11.94
N LEU A 454 12.81 20.20 -13.03
CA LEU A 454 14.25 20.45 -13.07
C LEU A 454 14.68 21.43 -11.98
N ALA A 455 13.96 22.52 -11.78
CA ALA A 455 14.24 23.50 -10.75
C ALA A 455 14.16 22.91 -9.32
N ARG A 456 13.17 22.07 -9.04
CA ARG A 456 13.08 21.37 -7.74
C ARG A 456 14.25 20.42 -7.53
N LEU A 457 14.64 19.67 -8.56
CA LEU A 457 15.80 18.77 -8.52
C LEU A 457 17.11 19.57 -8.29
N ASP A 458 17.26 20.72 -8.95
CA ASP A 458 18.43 21.57 -8.79
C ASP A 458 18.50 22.22 -7.39
N LEU A 459 17.34 22.55 -6.79
CA LEU A 459 17.31 22.99 -5.40
C LEU A 459 17.72 21.89 -4.41
N ARG A 460 17.36 20.64 -4.68
CA ARG A 460 17.83 19.48 -3.87
C ARG A 460 19.35 19.29 -3.98
N ASP A 461 19.89 19.51 -5.18
CA ASP A 461 21.34 19.46 -5.43
C ASP A 461 22.09 20.73 -4.97
N ASN A 462 21.39 21.66 -4.29
CA ASN A 462 21.89 22.96 -3.88
C ASN A 462 22.40 23.88 -5.01
N ARG A 463 21.90 23.68 -6.24
CA ARG A 463 22.19 24.48 -7.43
C ARG A 463 21.16 25.60 -7.58
N VAL A 464 21.21 26.56 -6.67
CA VAL A 464 20.18 27.61 -6.52
C VAL A 464 20.10 28.52 -7.75
N ASP A 465 21.24 28.88 -8.35
CA ASP A 465 21.28 29.76 -9.54
C ASP A 465 20.62 29.07 -10.75
N THR A 466 20.94 27.82 -11.00
CA THR A 466 20.34 27.04 -12.10
C THR A 466 18.82 26.92 -11.90
N ALA A 467 18.38 26.61 -10.68
CA ALA A 467 16.96 26.54 -10.37
C ALA A 467 16.24 27.88 -10.60
N ALA A 468 16.89 29.01 -10.28
CA ALA A 468 16.35 30.34 -10.52
C ALA A 468 16.22 30.65 -12.03
N GLU A 469 17.18 30.23 -12.84
CA GLU A 469 17.13 30.35 -14.30
C GLU A 469 15.96 29.55 -14.89
N GLU A 470 15.81 28.30 -14.46
CA GLU A 470 14.72 27.43 -14.94
C GLU A 470 13.36 27.97 -14.58
N ILE A 471 13.16 28.50 -13.37
CA ILE A 471 11.90 29.13 -12.96
C ILE A 471 11.61 30.41 -13.74
N ASN A 472 12.63 31.23 -14.00
CA ASN A 472 12.44 32.42 -14.82
C ASN A 472 12.05 32.05 -16.28
N ARG A 473 12.61 30.98 -16.83
CA ARG A 473 12.22 30.44 -18.14
C ARG A 473 10.78 29.91 -18.09
N ALA A 474 10.39 29.17 -17.02
CA ALA A 474 9.01 28.69 -16.85
C ALA A 474 8.01 29.85 -16.83
N LEU A 475 8.31 30.92 -16.07
CA LEU A 475 7.46 32.12 -16.00
C LEU A 475 7.46 32.96 -17.28
N HIS A 476 8.53 32.86 -18.10
CA HIS A 476 8.52 33.47 -19.42
C HIS A 476 7.57 32.75 -20.38
N LEU A 477 7.50 31.42 -20.30
CA LEU A 477 6.58 30.59 -21.09
C LEU A 477 5.13 30.72 -20.58
N GLU A 478 4.95 30.71 -19.26
CA GLU A 478 3.65 30.73 -18.59
C GLU A 478 3.65 31.76 -17.43
N PRO A 479 3.43 33.06 -17.68
CA PRO A 479 3.54 34.10 -16.67
C PRO A 479 2.60 33.94 -15.46
N ASN A 480 1.46 33.30 -15.66
CA ASN A 480 0.43 33.10 -14.65
C ASN A 480 0.53 31.73 -13.93
N ASN A 481 1.58 30.95 -14.17
CA ASN A 481 1.76 29.67 -13.52
C ASN A 481 2.02 29.84 -12.02
N THR A 482 1.03 29.49 -11.21
CA THR A 482 1.04 29.71 -9.75
C THR A 482 2.11 28.89 -9.05
N ALA A 483 2.41 27.68 -9.54
CA ALA A 483 3.46 26.81 -9.00
C ALA A 483 4.84 27.41 -9.25
N ALA A 484 5.10 27.93 -10.45
CA ALA A 484 6.34 28.61 -10.77
C ALA A 484 6.54 29.87 -9.94
N GLN A 485 5.47 30.68 -9.71
CA GLN A 485 5.52 31.85 -8.86
C GLN A 485 5.80 31.51 -7.39
N ALA A 486 5.20 30.42 -6.90
CA ALA A 486 5.43 29.93 -5.52
C ALA A 486 6.87 29.46 -5.34
N LEU A 487 7.39 28.69 -6.31
CA LEU A 487 8.76 28.19 -6.27
C LEU A 487 9.79 29.33 -6.39
N LYS A 488 9.53 30.34 -7.22
CA LYS A 488 10.34 31.55 -7.31
C LYS A 488 10.48 32.25 -5.96
N ARG A 489 9.36 32.49 -5.27
CA ARG A 489 9.37 33.10 -3.93
C ARG A 489 10.16 32.28 -2.92
N SER A 490 10.09 30.95 -2.99
CA SER A 490 10.88 30.06 -2.14
C SER A 490 12.38 30.18 -2.40
N ILE A 491 12.78 30.26 -3.68
CA ILE A 491 14.18 30.47 -4.08
C ILE A 491 14.71 31.82 -3.58
N GLU A 492 13.96 32.89 -3.82
CA GLU A 492 14.31 34.25 -3.37
C GLU A 492 14.47 34.32 -1.84
N ALA A 493 13.59 33.68 -1.09
CA ALA A 493 13.68 33.59 0.37
C ALA A 493 14.92 32.82 0.84
N LYS A 494 15.30 31.73 0.13
CA LYS A 494 16.52 30.96 0.42
C LYS A 494 17.78 31.81 0.18
N VAL A 495 17.86 32.49 -0.97
CA VAL A 495 18.99 33.37 -1.32
C VAL A 495 19.10 34.52 -0.32
N ALA A 496 18.00 35.16 0.06
CA ALA A 496 18.00 36.25 1.05
C ALA A 496 18.48 35.78 2.43
N LYS A 497 18.16 34.55 2.82
CA LYS A 497 18.62 33.96 4.09
C LYS A 497 20.11 33.66 4.09
N GLU A 498 20.63 33.17 2.97
CA GLU A 498 22.06 32.88 2.81
C GLU A 498 22.92 34.17 2.73
N ALA A 499 22.36 35.27 2.25
CA ALA A 499 22.99 36.58 2.16
C ALA A 499 23.06 37.37 3.51
N GLN A 500 22.37 36.89 4.57
CA GLN A 500 22.44 37.55 5.89
C GLN A 500 23.78 37.20 6.58
N PRO A 501 24.59 38.18 6.97
CA PRO A 501 25.84 37.94 7.70
C PRO A 501 25.54 37.28 9.04
N LEU A 502 26.30 36.24 9.39
CA LEU A 502 26.26 35.62 10.71
C LEU A 502 26.32 36.68 11.80
N PRO A 503 25.49 36.62 12.83
CA PRO A 503 25.58 37.56 13.96
C PRO A 503 26.99 37.43 14.55
N SER A 504 27.70 38.53 14.54
CA SER A 504 29.03 38.66 15.19
C SER A 504 28.90 38.25 16.65
N ARG A 505 29.63 37.20 17.03
CA ARG A 505 29.77 36.75 18.42
C ARG A 505 30.55 37.77 19.25
#